data_864bb8a03286e0d9a15908f1e7e9de9a
#
_entry.id   864bb8a03286e0d9a15908f1e7e9de9a
#
_cell.length_a   1.000
_cell.length_b   1.000
_cell.length_c   1.000
_cell.angle_alpha   90.00
_cell.angle_beta   90.00
_cell.angle_gamma   90.00
#
_symmetry.space_group_name_H-M   'P 1'
#
loop_
_entity.id
_entity.type
_entity.pdbx_description
1 polymer ?
#
loop_
_entity_poly.entity_id
_entity_poly.type
_entity_poly.pdbx_seq_one_letter_code
_entity_poly.pdbx_strand_id
1 'polypeptide(L)'
;FSLIRIPSISALPEHHDDMLACAERWAQLLLEAGVDEALVMPSQGNPIVFAQKIVDPDVKTVLVYAHYDVMPAEPLELWKSQPFEPEIRDGYIWARGADDDKGQSFIQVKAFEYLLKNGLLRNNVKFIFEGEEEIGSPSLEAFCEEHKELLKADVILVSDTSMLGADLPSLTTGLRGLAYWEIEVTGPNRDLHSGHFGGAVANPINVLCRIISKVTDTDGRITVPGFYDDVEEVPQAEREMIAHIPFDEKKYKEAIGVKELFGEKGYSTLERNSCRPSFDVCGIWGGYTGEGSKTVLPSKAYAKVSCRLVPHQDHHKISQMFTDYILSIAPETVQVKVTPMHGGQGYVCPISLAAYQ
;
A
#
# COMPACT_ATOMS: atom_id res chain seq x y z
N PHE A 1 -16.43 15.13 -9.68
CA PHE A 1 -15.39 15.41 -10.68
C PHE A 1 -14.45 16.55 -10.31
N SER A 2 -14.90 17.58 -9.55
CA SER A 2 -14.03 18.69 -9.17
C SER A 2 -12.77 18.28 -8.39
N LEU A 3 -12.86 17.30 -7.48
CA LEU A 3 -11.73 16.75 -6.76
C LEU A 3 -10.75 16.00 -7.66
N ILE A 4 -11.26 15.18 -8.57
CA ILE A 4 -10.45 14.35 -9.47
C ILE A 4 -9.62 15.22 -10.43
N ARG A 5 -10.15 16.39 -10.83
CA ARG A 5 -9.45 17.33 -11.71
C ARG A 5 -8.27 18.04 -11.06
N ILE A 6 -8.13 17.96 -9.75
CA ILE A 6 -6.97 18.53 -9.05
C ILE A 6 -5.90 17.43 -8.98
N PRO A 7 -4.75 17.61 -9.65
CA PRO A 7 -3.70 16.61 -9.68
C PRO A 7 -2.84 16.67 -8.40
N SER A 8 -3.42 16.30 -7.28
CA SER A 8 -2.77 16.33 -5.96
C SER A 8 -1.74 15.18 -5.82
N ILE A 9 -0.65 15.28 -6.57
CA ILE A 9 0.42 14.28 -6.59
C ILE A 9 1.44 14.61 -5.51
N SER A 10 1.38 13.93 -4.36
CA SER A 10 2.24 14.21 -3.20
C SER A 10 3.73 13.99 -3.47
N ALA A 11 4.07 13.04 -4.34
CA ALA A 11 5.45 12.68 -4.66
C ALA A 11 6.21 13.74 -5.50
N LEU A 12 5.53 14.72 -6.08
CA LEU A 12 6.10 15.68 -7.01
C LEU A 12 5.99 17.13 -6.48
N PRO A 13 7.12 17.81 -6.20
CA PRO A 13 7.11 19.14 -5.62
C PRO A 13 6.37 20.21 -6.44
N GLU A 14 6.28 20.07 -7.75
CA GLU A 14 5.55 20.95 -8.66
C GLU A 14 4.04 20.95 -8.43
N HIS A 15 3.50 19.93 -7.74
CA HIS A 15 2.08 19.82 -7.38
C HIS A 15 1.75 20.35 -5.98
N HIS A 16 2.66 21.07 -5.32
CA HIS A 16 2.42 21.61 -3.97
C HIS A 16 1.18 22.50 -3.90
N ASP A 17 0.95 23.35 -4.88
CA ASP A 17 -0.23 24.21 -4.94
C ASP A 17 -1.52 23.40 -5.20
N ASP A 18 -1.43 22.32 -5.95
CA ASP A 18 -2.54 21.38 -6.16
C ASP A 18 -2.91 20.63 -4.88
N MET A 19 -1.92 20.29 -4.05
CA MET A 19 -2.16 19.69 -2.73
C MET A 19 -2.99 20.61 -1.85
N LEU A 20 -2.61 21.89 -1.74
CA LEU A 20 -3.36 22.89 -0.97
C LEU A 20 -4.76 23.09 -1.55
N ALA A 21 -4.89 23.25 -2.86
CA ALA A 21 -6.18 23.41 -3.54
C ALA A 21 -7.11 22.21 -3.31
N CYS A 22 -6.56 20.99 -3.27
CA CYS A 22 -7.33 19.78 -2.99
C CYS A 22 -7.83 19.75 -1.54
N ALA A 23 -6.97 20.09 -0.57
CA ALA A 23 -7.33 20.20 0.84
C ALA A 23 -8.44 21.24 1.07
N GLU A 24 -8.31 22.43 0.47
CA GLU A 24 -9.34 23.49 0.54
C GLU A 24 -10.66 23.05 -0.09
N ARG A 25 -10.60 22.34 -1.22
CA ARG A 25 -11.81 21.79 -1.86
C ARG A 25 -12.50 20.75 -0.99
N TRP A 26 -11.75 19.89 -0.31
CA TRP A 26 -12.32 18.94 0.66
C TRP A 26 -12.98 19.64 1.85
N ALA A 27 -12.31 20.65 2.44
CA ALA A 27 -12.90 21.42 3.53
C ALA A 27 -14.22 22.06 3.11
N GLN A 28 -14.28 22.64 1.91
CA GLN A 28 -15.51 23.21 1.36
C GLN A 28 -16.62 22.16 1.17
N LEU A 29 -16.29 20.99 0.61
CA LEU A 29 -17.28 19.90 0.40
C LEU A 29 -17.82 19.34 1.71
N LEU A 30 -17.01 19.27 2.75
CA LEU A 30 -17.43 18.86 4.09
C LEU A 30 -18.41 19.89 4.69
N LEU A 31 -18.13 21.20 4.55
CA LEU A 31 -19.06 22.26 4.95
C LEU A 31 -20.39 22.19 4.17
N GLU A 32 -20.32 21.98 2.84
CA GLU A 32 -21.50 21.78 1.99
C GLU A 32 -22.32 20.56 2.41
N ALA A 33 -21.66 19.49 2.91
CA ALA A 33 -22.31 18.30 3.43
C ALA A 33 -22.96 18.49 4.80
N GLY A 34 -22.60 19.54 5.54
CA GLY A 34 -23.25 19.95 6.78
C GLY A 34 -22.49 19.65 8.06
N VAL A 35 -21.17 19.54 8.03
CA VAL A 35 -20.35 19.54 9.24
C VAL A 35 -20.43 20.88 9.96
N ASP A 36 -20.15 20.93 11.28
CA ASP A 36 -20.16 22.15 12.07
C ASP A 36 -18.93 23.02 11.79
N GLU A 37 -17.80 22.40 11.49
CA GLU A 37 -16.56 23.07 11.09
C GLU A 37 -15.71 22.17 10.17
N ALA A 38 -14.92 22.79 9.31
CA ALA A 38 -13.89 22.15 8.52
C ALA A 38 -12.66 23.06 8.43
N LEU A 39 -11.50 22.52 8.74
CA LEU A 39 -10.23 23.23 8.85
C LEU A 39 -9.18 22.57 7.94
N VAL A 40 -8.41 23.39 7.25
CA VAL A 40 -7.16 22.97 6.61
C VAL A 40 -6.04 23.29 7.58
N MET A 41 -5.47 22.27 8.19
CA MET A 41 -4.50 22.38 9.27
C MET A 41 -3.08 22.12 8.74
N PRO A 42 -2.10 22.93 9.15
CA PRO A 42 -0.72 22.68 8.76
C PRO A 42 -0.20 21.37 9.36
N SER A 43 0.66 20.68 8.63
CA SER A 43 1.48 19.56 9.11
C SER A 43 2.95 19.84 8.83
N GLN A 44 3.83 18.87 9.08
CA GLN A 44 5.25 18.97 8.70
C GLN A 44 5.46 18.90 7.17
N GLY A 45 4.47 18.40 6.44
CA GLY A 45 4.44 18.28 4.99
C GLY A 45 3.16 18.88 4.40
N ASN A 46 2.38 18.09 3.69
CA ASN A 46 1.12 18.52 3.10
C ASN A 46 0.04 18.74 4.18
N PRO A 47 -0.86 19.72 4.01
CA PRO A 47 -1.86 20.03 5.03
C PRO A 47 -2.84 18.87 5.25
N ILE A 48 -3.38 18.79 6.47
CA ILE A 48 -4.41 17.83 6.84
C ILE A 48 -5.77 18.52 6.95
N VAL A 49 -6.79 17.93 6.38
CA VAL A 49 -8.16 18.43 6.51
C VAL A 49 -8.82 17.77 7.71
N PHE A 50 -9.23 18.56 8.68
CA PHE A 50 -10.05 18.11 9.80
C PHE A 50 -11.45 18.68 9.69
N ALA A 51 -12.47 17.87 9.97
CA ALA A 51 -13.85 18.37 10.09
C ALA A 51 -14.63 17.60 11.16
N GLN A 52 -15.68 18.21 11.70
CA GLN A 52 -16.53 17.50 12.66
C GLN A 52 -17.99 17.93 12.62
N LYS A 53 -18.85 16.99 13.00
CA LYS A 53 -20.25 17.18 13.36
C LYS A 53 -20.48 16.55 14.72
N ILE A 54 -20.80 17.38 15.71
CA ILE A 54 -21.15 16.92 17.05
C ILE A 54 -22.66 16.94 17.19
N VAL A 55 -23.25 15.76 17.31
CA VAL A 55 -24.71 15.61 17.49
C VAL A 55 -25.07 15.71 18.96
N ASP A 56 -24.30 15.02 19.81
CA ASP A 56 -24.49 14.99 21.26
C ASP A 56 -23.14 14.55 21.91
N PRO A 57 -22.66 15.25 22.96
CA PRO A 57 -21.41 14.88 23.61
C PRO A 57 -21.40 13.49 24.26
N ASP A 58 -22.56 12.94 24.57
CA ASP A 58 -22.71 11.64 25.25
C ASP A 58 -22.80 10.44 24.29
N VAL A 59 -22.90 10.66 22.97
CA VAL A 59 -22.92 9.56 21.99
C VAL A 59 -21.54 9.25 21.46
N LYS A 60 -21.38 8.06 20.91
CA LYS A 60 -20.11 7.61 20.29
C LYS A 60 -19.69 8.49 19.12
N THR A 61 -18.39 8.62 18.96
CA THR A 61 -17.74 9.37 17.88
C THR A 61 -17.09 8.39 16.89
N VAL A 62 -17.39 8.57 15.61
CA VAL A 62 -16.74 7.89 14.50
C VAL A 62 -15.75 8.88 13.85
N LEU A 63 -14.50 8.48 13.72
CA LEU A 63 -13.48 9.20 12.97
C LEU A 63 -13.33 8.55 11.61
N VAL A 64 -13.63 9.27 10.55
CA VAL A 64 -13.44 8.85 9.16
C VAL A 64 -12.05 9.29 8.71
N TYR A 65 -11.20 8.32 8.39
CA TYR A 65 -9.89 8.56 7.80
C TYR A 65 -9.94 8.33 6.29
N ALA A 66 -9.24 9.19 5.56
CA ALA A 66 -9.03 9.08 4.13
C ALA A 66 -7.78 9.86 3.70
N HIS A 67 -7.35 9.70 2.44
CA HIS A 67 -6.31 10.54 1.86
C HIS A 67 -6.79 11.24 0.58
N TYR A 68 -6.16 12.37 0.27
CA TYR A 68 -6.53 13.15 -0.90
C TYR A 68 -5.41 13.29 -1.93
N ASP A 69 -4.22 12.80 -1.61
CA ASP A 69 -3.14 12.69 -2.57
C ASP A 69 -3.32 11.48 -3.49
N VAL A 70 -2.59 11.47 -4.56
CA VAL A 70 -2.65 10.42 -5.58
C VAL A 70 -1.26 10.14 -6.13
N MET A 71 -1.05 8.89 -6.61
CA MET A 71 0.16 8.51 -7.33
C MET A 71 0.34 9.27 -8.65
N PRO A 72 1.59 9.46 -9.14
CA PRO A 72 1.84 9.88 -10.49
C PRO A 72 1.10 9.02 -11.53
N ALA A 73 0.74 9.63 -12.65
CA ALA A 73 -0.09 8.97 -13.66
C ALA A 73 0.71 8.27 -14.77
N GLU A 74 2.03 8.37 -14.77
CA GLU A 74 2.91 7.75 -15.76
C GLU A 74 2.85 6.21 -15.72
N PRO A 75 2.99 5.54 -16.88
CA PRO A 75 3.20 6.10 -18.22
C PRO A 75 1.89 6.57 -18.87
N LEU A 76 1.86 7.83 -19.34
CA LEU A 76 0.65 8.48 -19.86
C LEU A 76 0.08 7.83 -21.11
N GLU A 77 0.92 7.20 -21.92
CA GLU A 77 0.53 6.52 -23.17
C GLU A 77 -0.35 5.29 -22.96
N LEU A 78 -0.43 4.76 -21.75
CA LEU A 78 -1.31 3.63 -21.42
C LEU A 78 -2.74 4.06 -21.06
N TRP A 79 -2.95 5.35 -20.82
CA TRP A 79 -4.27 5.86 -20.49
C TRP A 79 -5.14 6.02 -21.74
N LYS A 80 -6.41 5.58 -21.66
CA LYS A 80 -7.40 5.76 -22.72
C LYS A 80 -8.05 7.14 -22.71
N SER A 81 -7.98 7.86 -21.59
CA SER A 81 -8.42 9.24 -21.38
C SER A 81 -7.38 9.97 -20.53
N GLN A 82 -7.43 11.29 -20.46
CA GLN A 82 -6.51 12.06 -19.63
C GLN A 82 -6.70 11.69 -18.13
N PRO A 83 -5.62 11.40 -17.38
CA PRO A 83 -5.71 10.90 -16.02
C PRO A 83 -6.55 11.76 -15.06
N PHE A 84 -6.49 13.08 -15.20
CA PHE A 84 -7.19 14.04 -14.35
C PHE A 84 -8.43 14.67 -15.01
N GLU A 85 -8.88 14.13 -16.15
CA GLU A 85 -10.17 14.45 -16.77
C GLU A 85 -11.09 13.24 -16.65
N PRO A 86 -11.95 13.19 -15.61
CA PRO A 86 -12.77 12.02 -15.33
C PRO A 86 -13.78 11.77 -16.45
N GLU A 87 -13.83 10.53 -16.92
CA GLU A 87 -14.72 10.06 -17.96
C GLU A 87 -15.60 8.92 -17.45
N ILE A 88 -16.88 8.92 -17.84
CA ILE A 88 -17.80 7.80 -17.59
C ILE A 88 -17.81 6.89 -18.81
N ARG A 89 -17.34 5.65 -18.64
CA ARG A 89 -17.36 4.59 -19.65
C ARG A 89 -17.90 3.31 -19.05
N ASP A 90 -18.82 2.66 -19.75
CA ASP A 90 -19.37 1.35 -19.35
C ASP A 90 -19.93 1.33 -17.93
N GLY A 91 -20.45 2.47 -17.42
CA GLY A 91 -20.97 2.60 -16.06
C GLY A 91 -19.94 2.86 -14.97
N TYR A 92 -18.66 3.02 -15.33
CA TYR A 92 -17.55 3.30 -14.41
C TYR A 92 -16.97 4.69 -14.62
N ILE A 93 -16.45 5.29 -13.55
CA ILE A 93 -15.66 6.53 -13.61
C ILE A 93 -14.19 6.15 -13.77
N TRP A 94 -13.56 6.66 -14.84
CA TRP A 94 -12.17 6.41 -15.17
C TRP A 94 -11.35 7.69 -14.98
N ALA A 95 -10.47 7.70 -14.01
CA ALA A 95 -9.48 8.76 -13.76
C ALA A 95 -8.51 8.34 -12.66
N ARG A 96 -7.39 9.04 -12.50
CA ARG A 96 -6.52 8.91 -11.33
C ARG A 96 -7.27 9.43 -10.09
N GLY A 97 -7.25 8.67 -8.97
CA GLY A 97 -7.98 9.01 -7.75
C GLY A 97 -9.49 8.76 -7.80
N ALA A 98 -10.03 8.17 -8.88
CA ALA A 98 -11.45 7.83 -8.97
C ALA A 98 -11.87 6.73 -7.98
N ASP A 99 -10.96 5.84 -7.64
CA ASP A 99 -11.09 4.82 -6.60
C ASP A 99 -10.24 5.22 -5.40
N ASP A 100 -8.95 5.19 -5.54
CA ASP A 100 -7.91 5.41 -4.55
C ASP A 100 -7.47 6.89 -4.49
N ASP A 101 -7.82 7.65 -3.45
CA ASP A 101 -8.90 7.38 -2.46
C ASP A 101 -10.02 8.44 -2.55
N LYS A 102 -9.92 9.44 -3.48
CA LYS A 102 -10.90 10.53 -3.59
C LYS A 102 -12.33 10.03 -3.82
N GLY A 103 -12.49 8.93 -4.58
CA GLY A 103 -13.81 8.34 -4.82
C GLY A 103 -14.40 7.71 -3.58
N GLN A 104 -13.63 6.91 -2.86
CA GLN A 104 -14.05 6.22 -1.63
C GLN A 104 -14.32 7.23 -0.50
N SER A 105 -13.42 8.20 -0.32
CA SER A 105 -13.60 9.32 0.61
C SER A 105 -14.89 10.09 0.33
N PHE A 106 -15.18 10.35 -0.94
CA PHE A 106 -16.40 11.04 -1.34
C PHE A 106 -17.67 10.25 -1.03
N ILE A 107 -17.64 8.92 -1.12
CA ILE A 107 -18.75 8.04 -0.71
C ILE A 107 -19.03 8.22 0.78
N GLN A 108 -18.00 8.28 1.63
CA GLN A 108 -18.14 8.49 3.08
C GLN A 108 -18.78 9.86 3.39
N VAL A 109 -18.34 10.91 2.72
CA VAL A 109 -18.92 12.26 2.87
C VAL A 109 -20.39 12.26 2.42
N LYS A 110 -20.73 11.55 1.34
CA LYS A 110 -22.12 11.46 0.86
C LYS A 110 -23.01 10.61 1.76
N ALA A 111 -22.48 9.55 2.34
CA ALA A 111 -23.18 8.76 3.35
C ALA A 111 -23.50 9.61 4.59
N PHE A 112 -22.53 10.37 5.09
CA PHE A 112 -22.71 11.32 6.18
C PHE A 112 -23.78 12.37 5.84
N GLU A 113 -23.67 13.02 4.68
CA GLU A 113 -24.64 14.02 4.20
C GLU A 113 -26.07 13.46 4.13
N TYR A 114 -26.21 12.22 3.62
CA TYR A 114 -27.49 11.53 3.54
C TYR A 114 -28.09 11.28 4.93
N LEU A 115 -27.30 10.73 5.85
CA LEU A 115 -27.75 10.46 7.22
C LEU A 115 -28.16 11.74 7.94
N LEU A 116 -27.39 12.81 7.79
CA LEU A 116 -27.68 14.12 8.41
C LEU A 116 -28.97 14.71 7.86
N LYS A 117 -29.11 14.81 6.54
CA LYS A 117 -30.27 15.43 5.87
C LYS A 117 -31.59 14.67 6.13
N ASN A 118 -31.52 13.38 6.36
CA ASN A 118 -32.70 12.57 6.67
C ASN A 118 -32.96 12.39 8.19
N GLY A 119 -32.19 13.05 9.05
CA GLY A 119 -32.33 12.95 10.49
C GLY A 119 -32.00 11.55 11.04
N LEU A 120 -31.16 10.81 10.33
CA LEU A 120 -30.74 9.45 10.66
C LEU A 120 -29.37 9.39 11.37
N LEU A 121 -28.64 10.49 11.38
CA LEU A 121 -27.35 10.56 12.05
C LEU A 121 -27.54 10.44 13.58
N ARG A 122 -26.89 9.43 14.19
CA ARG A 122 -27.01 9.11 15.62
C ARG A 122 -25.71 9.28 16.40
N ASN A 123 -24.59 9.38 15.70
CA ASN A 123 -23.25 9.44 16.26
C ASN A 123 -22.59 10.76 15.90
N ASN A 124 -21.63 11.18 16.72
CA ASN A 124 -20.71 12.24 16.32
C ASN A 124 -19.82 11.71 15.19
N VAL A 125 -19.48 12.57 14.25
CA VAL A 125 -18.59 12.21 13.13
C VAL A 125 -17.48 13.25 13.05
N LYS A 126 -16.27 12.75 12.97
CA LYS A 126 -15.06 13.50 12.65
C LYS A 126 -14.47 12.98 11.36
N PHE A 127 -13.79 13.84 10.62
CA PHE A 127 -13.05 13.51 9.41
C PHE A 127 -11.61 13.96 9.57
N ILE A 128 -10.67 13.11 9.14
CA ILE A 128 -9.26 13.44 8.97
C ILE A 128 -8.83 12.95 7.59
N PHE A 129 -8.46 13.89 6.70
CA PHE A 129 -7.98 13.56 5.37
C PHE A 129 -6.55 14.08 5.21
N GLU A 130 -5.62 13.17 4.98
CA GLU A 130 -4.20 13.49 4.78
C GLU A 130 -3.82 13.64 3.31
N GLY A 131 -2.64 14.19 3.05
CA GLY A 131 -2.11 14.42 1.71
C GLY A 131 -0.75 13.80 1.48
N GLU A 132 -0.40 12.70 2.15
CA GLU A 132 0.92 12.06 2.07
C GLU A 132 0.85 10.52 2.12
N GLU A 133 -0.34 9.91 1.99
CA GLU A 133 -0.49 8.45 2.09
C GLU A 133 0.37 7.75 1.04
N GLU A 134 0.33 8.22 -0.19
CA GLU A 134 1.04 7.65 -1.34
C GLU A 134 2.58 7.78 -1.28
N ILE A 135 3.09 8.52 -0.29
CA ILE A 135 4.51 8.62 0.04
C ILE A 135 4.85 8.08 1.44
N GLY A 136 3.90 7.38 2.08
CA GLY A 136 4.07 6.69 3.35
C GLY A 136 3.76 7.52 4.59
N SER A 137 2.92 8.54 4.49
CA SER A 137 2.37 9.34 5.60
C SER A 137 3.42 9.90 6.58
N PRO A 138 4.51 10.51 6.13
CA PRO A 138 5.62 10.89 7.01
C PRO A 138 5.24 11.89 8.10
N SER A 139 4.18 12.69 7.88
CA SER A 139 3.74 13.74 8.82
C SER A 139 2.57 13.31 9.70
N LEU A 140 1.89 12.20 9.39
CA LEU A 140 0.62 11.82 10.02
C LEU A 140 0.80 11.47 11.51
N GLU A 141 1.83 10.68 11.86
CA GLU A 141 2.05 10.27 13.25
C GLU A 141 2.25 11.47 14.16
N ALA A 142 3.13 12.41 13.77
CA ALA A 142 3.38 13.62 14.52
C ALA A 142 2.12 14.49 14.67
N PHE A 143 1.33 14.63 13.61
CA PHE A 143 0.06 15.35 13.64
C PHE A 143 -0.94 14.69 14.60
N CYS A 144 -1.07 13.37 14.57
CA CYS A 144 -1.98 12.64 15.45
C CYS A 144 -1.58 12.78 16.93
N GLU A 145 -0.29 12.75 17.24
CA GLU A 145 0.21 12.95 18.61
C GLU A 145 -0.05 14.37 19.11
N GLU A 146 0.18 15.39 18.28
CA GLU A 146 -0.07 16.80 18.60
C GLU A 146 -1.57 17.08 18.82
N HIS A 147 -2.44 16.44 18.02
CA HIS A 147 -3.88 16.69 18.03
C HIS A 147 -4.71 15.56 18.65
N LYS A 148 -4.13 14.80 19.56
CA LYS A 148 -4.71 13.61 20.19
C LYS A 148 -6.12 13.83 20.75
N GLU A 149 -6.35 14.92 21.47
CA GLU A 149 -7.66 15.24 22.04
C GLU A 149 -8.69 15.63 20.96
N LEU A 150 -8.24 16.34 19.93
CA LEU A 150 -9.09 16.71 18.80
C LEU A 150 -9.56 15.45 18.03
N LEU A 151 -8.68 14.50 17.83
CA LEU A 151 -8.92 13.27 17.04
C LEU A 151 -9.58 12.15 17.85
N LYS A 152 -9.76 12.33 19.18
CA LYS A 152 -10.35 11.29 20.02
C LYS A 152 -11.70 10.79 19.47
N ALA A 153 -11.81 9.47 19.32
CA ALA A 153 -12.97 8.78 18.78
C ALA A 153 -13.13 7.39 19.40
N ASP A 154 -14.31 6.78 19.26
CA ASP A 154 -14.60 5.41 19.69
C ASP A 154 -14.29 4.39 18.59
N VAL A 155 -14.44 4.80 17.34
CA VAL A 155 -14.24 3.96 16.15
C VAL A 155 -13.55 4.78 15.07
N ILE A 156 -12.59 4.18 14.38
CA ILE A 156 -12.00 4.73 13.15
C ILE A 156 -12.58 3.94 11.98
N LEU A 157 -13.11 4.67 10.98
CA LEU A 157 -13.60 4.11 9.72
C LEU A 157 -12.60 4.45 8.61
N VAL A 158 -12.03 3.41 8.00
CA VAL A 158 -11.13 3.50 6.84
C VAL A 158 -11.79 2.77 5.69
N SER A 159 -11.94 3.41 4.54
CA SER A 159 -12.55 2.80 3.35
C SER A 159 -11.59 2.69 2.16
N ASP A 160 -10.33 2.99 2.36
CA ASP A 160 -9.27 2.80 1.37
C ASP A 160 -8.97 1.31 1.16
N THR A 161 -9.92 0.64 0.50
CA THR A 161 -9.92 -0.81 0.27
C THR A 161 -10.64 -1.15 -1.02
N SER A 162 -10.39 -2.36 -1.55
CA SER A 162 -11.03 -2.85 -2.77
C SER A 162 -12.27 -3.70 -2.47
N MET A 163 -13.30 -3.59 -3.31
CA MET A 163 -14.41 -4.55 -3.36
C MET A 163 -13.97 -5.82 -4.10
N LEU A 164 -14.49 -6.98 -3.69
CA LEU A 164 -14.24 -8.25 -4.40
C LEU A 164 -14.90 -8.32 -5.78
N GLY A 165 -15.88 -7.50 -6.02
CA GLY A 165 -16.56 -7.34 -7.30
C GLY A 165 -17.61 -6.24 -7.24
N ALA A 166 -18.05 -5.73 -8.39
CA ALA A 166 -18.99 -4.60 -8.47
C ALA A 166 -20.31 -4.82 -7.71
N ASP A 167 -20.77 -6.08 -7.66
CA ASP A 167 -22.02 -6.47 -6.99
C ASP A 167 -21.76 -7.26 -5.69
N LEU A 168 -20.52 -7.25 -5.19
CA LEU A 168 -20.11 -8.00 -4.01
C LEU A 168 -19.53 -7.07 -2.96
N PRO A 169 -20.36 -6.40 -2.13
CA PRO A 169 -19.86 -5.55 -1.06
C PRO A 169 -19.09 -6.37 -0.04
N SER A 170 -18.03 -5.80 0.51
CA SER A 170 -17.20 -6.44 1.51
C SER A 170 -16.82 -5.47 2.63
N LEU A 171 -16.57 -6.02 3.81
CA LEU A 171 -15.97 -5.31 4.92
C LEU A 171 -14.58 -5.88 5.16
N THR A 172 -13.56 -5.06 4.96
CA THR A 172 -12.19 -5.42 5.26
C THR A 172 -11.96 -5.39 6.77
N THR A 173 -11.53 -6.51 7.34
CA THR A 173 -11.31 -6.64 8.78
C THR A 173 -9.84 -6.56 9.16
N GLY A 174 -8.94 -6.49 8.20
CA GLY A 174 -7.51 -6.39 8.46
C GLY A 174 -6.72 -6.01 7.22
N LEU A 175 -5.55 -5.46 7.44
CA LEU A 175 -4.59 -5.09 6.41
C LEU A 175 -3.26 -5.76 6.69
N ARG A 176 -2.59 -6.21 5.62
CA ARG A 176 -1.25 -6.75 5.73
C ARG A 176 -0.24 -5.61 5.94
N GLY A 177 0.77 -5.88 6.76
CA GLY A 177 1.92 -5.00 6.90
C GLY A 177 2.84 -5.04 5.69
N LEU A 178 3.87 -4.22 5.75
CA LEU A 178 4.90 -4.10 4.71
C LEU A 178 6.27 -3.97 5.36
N ALA A 179 7.28 -4.57 4.72
CA ALA A 179 8.68 -4.24 4.92
C ALA A 179 9.35 -4.20 3.54
N TYR A 180 10.15 -3.15 3.29
CA TYR A 180 10.70 -2.85 1.97
C TYR A 180 12.19 -2.56 2.05
N TRP A 181 12.99 -3.07 1.10
CA TRP A 181 14.44 -2.92 1.07
C TRP A 181 14.97 -2.66 -0.34
N GLU A 182 16.14 -2.03 -0.38
CA GLU A 182 17.02 -2.06 -1.53
C GLU A 182 18.24 -2.94 -1.22
N ILE A 183 18.57 -3.86 -2.12
CA ILE A 183 19.76 -4.70 -2.05
C ILE A 183 20.74 -4.22 -3.13
N GLU A 184 21.94 -3.81 -2.72
CA GLU A 184 23.06 -3.49 -3.62
C GLU A 184 24.11 -4.59 -3.52
N VAL A 185 24.52 -5.13 -4.67
CA VAL A 185 25.64 -6.06 -4.78
C VAL A 185 26.75 -5.38 -5.56
N THR A 186 27.91 -5.19 -4.94
CA THR A 186 29.10 -4.59 -5.53
C THR A 186 30.17 -5.66 -5.73
N GLY A 187 30.63 -5.79 -6.97
CA GLY A 187 31.71 -6.69 -7.38
C GLY A 187 33.03 -5.94 -7.65
N PRO A 188 33.54 -5.96 -8.89
CA PRO A 188 34.77 -5.28 -9.23
C PRO A 188 34.63 -3.75 -9.15
N ASN A 189 35.75 -3.03 -9.09
CA ASN A 189 35.81 -1.56 -8.96
C ASN A 189 35.34 -0.80 -10.22
N ARG A 190 35.05 -1.47 -11.31
CA ARG A 190 34.52 -0.97 -12.57
C ARG A 190 33.92 -2.09 -13.39
N ASP A 191 33.19 -1.74 -14.42
CA ASP A 191 32.71 -2.70 -15.40
C ASP A 191 33.90 -3.35 -16.14
N LEU A 192 33.81 -4.68 -16.31
CA LEU A 192 34.87 -5.46 -16.93
C LEU A 192 34.37 -6.13 -18.22
N HIS A 193 35.30 -6.49 -19.11
CA HIS A 193 34.97 -7.28 -20.30
C HIS A 193 34.70 -8.74 -19.92
N SER A 194 33.52 -9.26 -20.19
CA SER A 194 33.12 -10.62 -19.78
C SER A 194 33.95 -11.72 -20.45
N GLY A 195 34.49 -11.50 -21.66
CA GLY A 195 35.39 -12.42 -22.36
C GLY A 195 36.77 -12.57 -21.73
N HIS A 196 37.22 -11.58 -20.95
CA HIS A 196 38.51 -11.62 -20.26
C HIS A 196 38.39 -12.02 -18.79
N PHE A 197 37.32 -11.63 -18.13
CA PHE A 197 37.12 -11.80 -16.67
C PHE A 197 36.01 -12.77 -16.30
N GLY A 198 35.18 -13.17 -17.27
CA GLY A 198 34.09 -14.12 -17.03
C GLY A 198 34.62 -15.48 -16.59
N GLY A 199 34.03 -16.05 -15.55
CA GLY A 199 34.49 -17.29 -14.93
C GLY A 199 35.57 -17.11 -13.85
N ALA A 200 36.26 -15.94 -13.84
CA ALA A 200 37.29 -15.63 -12.84
C ALA A 200 36.81 -14.63 -11.79
N VAL A 201 35.91 -13.69 -12.17
CA VAL A 201 35.37 -12.64 -11.32
C VAL A 201 33.86 -12.84 -11.16
N ALA A 202 33.37 -12.73 -9.94
CA ALA A 202 31.93 -12.85 -9.65
C ALA A 202 31.16 -11.73 -10.37
N ASN A 203 30.07 -12.10 -11.05
CA ASN A 203 29.15 -11.14 -11.65
C ASN A 203 28.07 -10.76 -10.62
N PRO A 204 27.97 -9.48 -10.24
CA PRO A 204 27.00 -9.00 -9.26
C PRO A 204 25.56 -9.36 -9.59
N ILE A 205 25.13 -9.35 -10.85
CA ILE A 205 23.76 -9.75 -11.24
C ILE A 205 23.57 -11.24 -10.95
N ASN A 206 24.51 -12.10 -11.30
CA ASN A 206 24.39 -13.53 -11.04
C ASN A 206 24.33 -13.84 -9.54
N VAL A 207 25.12 -13.10 -8.75
CA VAL A 207 25.10 -13.24 -7.29
C VAL A 207 23.78 -12.75 -6.72
N LEU A 208 23.29 -11.58 -7.13
CA LEU A 208 22.00 -11.03 -6.70
C LEU A 208 20.83 -11.98 -7.00
N CYS A 209 20.77 -12.52 -8.22
CA CYS A 209 19.76 -13.51 -8.59
C CYS A 209 19.81 -14.79 -7.70
N ARG A 210 21.02 -15.26 -7.35
CA ARG A 210 21.20 -16.41 -6.45
C ARG A 210 20.80 -16.09 -5.01
N ILE A 211 21.04 -14.90 -4.53
CA ILE A 211 20.59 -14.43 -3.21
C ILE A 211 19.06 -14.39 -3.19
N ILE A 212 18.44 -13.70 -4.14
CA ILE A 212 16.98 -13.60 -4.24
C ILE A 212 16.32 -14.98 -4.32
N SER A 213 16.85 -15.88 -5.13
CA SER A 213 16.29 -17.25 -5.30
C SER A 213 16.34 -18.09 -4.04
N LYS A 214 17.10 -17.69 -3.02
CA LYS A 214 17.16 -18.39 -1.73
C LYS A 214 16.17 -17.81 -0.70
N VAL A 215 15.49 -16.73 -0.99
CA VAL A 215 14.54 -16.09 -0.04
C VAL A 215 13.24 -16.89 0.05
N THR A 216 12.89 -17.62 -0.99
CA THR A 216 11.72 -18.51 -1.00
C THR A 216 12.09 -19.89 -1.43
N ASP A 217 11.40 -20.91 -0.92
CA ASP A 217 11.54 -22.29 -1.35
C ASP A 217 10.59 -22.63 -2.53
N THR A 218 10.63 -23.90 -2.95
CA THR A 218 9.80 -24.41 -4.05
C THR A 218 8.31 -24.49 -3.73
N ASP A 219 7.95 -24.45 -2.46
CA ASP A 219 6.56 -24.44 -1.98
C ASP A 219 6.04 -22.99 -1.74
N GLY A 220 6.83 -21.98 -2.12
CA GLY A 220 6.48 -20.56 -2.01
C GLY A 220 6.60 -19.99 -0.59
N ARG A 221 7.27 -20.72 0.33
CA ARG A 221 7.49 -20.30 1.71
C ARG A 221 8.76 -19.46 1.82
N ILE A 222 8.72 -18.38 2.60
CA ILE A 222 9.89 -17.55 2.88
C ILE A 222 10.86 -18.32 3.79
N THR A 223 12.13 -18.33 3.43
CA THR A 223 13.17 -19.14 4.08
C THR A 223 14.02 -18.38 5.10
N VAL A 224 13.74 -17.11 5.32
CA VAL A 224 14.43 -16.28 6.33
C VAL A 224 14.22 -16.91 7.71
N PRO A 225 15.29 -17.29 8.43
CA PRO A 225 15.15 -17.94 9.74
C PRO A 225 14.35 -17.08 10.72
N GLY A 226 13.38 -17.69 11.41
CA GLY A 226 12.52 -17.00 12.37
C GLY A 226 11.40 -16.15 11.76
N PHE A 227 11.33 -16.02 10.44
CA PHE A 227 10.34 -15.16 9.76
C PHE A 227 8.88 -15.48 10.15
N TYR A 228 8.60 -16.75 10.43
CA TYR A 228 7.24 -17.21 10.77
C TYR A 228 6.99 -17.33 12.28
N ASP A 229 7.94 -16.95 13.15
CA ASP A 229 7.81 -17.15 14.60
C ASP A 229 6.60 -16.40 15.20
N ASP A 230 6.26 -15.25 14.64
CA ASP A 230 5.14 -14.41 15.06
C ASP A 230 3.91 -14.54 14.11
N VAL A 231 3.95 -15.46 13.15
CA VAL A 231 2.82 -15.72 12.23
C VAL A 231 1.85 -16.69 12.89
N GLU A 232 0.65 -16.22 13.19
CA GLU A 232 -0.41 -17.08 13.71
C GLU A 232 -0.99 -17.98 12.62
N GLU A 233 -1.30 -19.22 12.98
CA GLU A 233 -2.06 -20.10 12.10
C GLU A 233 -3.50 -19.60 11.99
N VAL A 234 -4.01 -19.52 10.77
CA VAL A 234 -5.38 -19.08 10.52
C VAL A 234 -6.34 -20.11 11.12
N PRO A 235 -7.23 -19.73 12.05
CA PRO A 235 -8.18 -20.65 12.64
C PRO A 235 -9.03 -21.36 11.59
N GLN A 236 -9.37 -22.63 11.81
CA GLN A 236 -10.15 -23.42 10.86
C GLN A 236 -11.50 -22.75 10.51
N ALA A 237 -12.16 -22.13 11.48
CA ALA A 237 -13.41 -21.40 11.25
C ALA A 237 -13.24 -20.20 10.31
N GLU A 238 -12.12 -19.50 10.40
CA GLU A 238 -11.79 -18.38 9.52
C GLU A 238 -11.44 -18.87 8.11
N ARG A 239 -10.68 -19.95 7.99
CA ARG A 239 -10.42 -20.60 6.68
C ARG A 239 -11.73 -21.04 6.00
N GLU A 240 -12.69 -21.57 6.77
CA GLU A 240 -14.02 -21.92 6.26
C GLU A 240 -14.80 -20.68 5.79
N MET A 241 -14.72 -19.56 6.52
CA MET A 241 -15.35 -18.31 6.09
C MET A 241 -14.72 -17.79 4.79
N ILE A 242 -13.39 -17.78 4.69
CA ILE A 242 -12.68 -17.38 3.47
C ILE A 242 -13.07 -18.28 2.29
N ALA A 243 -13.20 -19.59 2.52
CA ALA A 243 -13.61 -20.54 1.49
C ALA A 243 -15.05 -20.34 0.99
N HIS A 244 -15.91 -19.70 1.77
CA HIS A 244 -17.28 -19.35 1.36
C HIS A 244 -17.37 -18.03 0.57
N ILE A 245 -16.27 -17.24 0.51
CA ILE A 245 -16.24 -16.02 -0.31
C ILE A 245 -16.37 -16.44 -1.79
N PRO A 246 -17.31 -15.85 -2.54
CA PRO A 246 -17.43 -16.13 -3.97
C PRO A 246 -16.16 -15.74 -4.72
N PHE A 247 -15.38 -16.72 -5.15
CA PHE A 247 -14.14 -16.53 -5.90
C PHE A 247 -14.08 -17.50 -7.07
N ASP A 248 -14.03 -16.96 -8.29
CA ASP A 248 -13.88 -17.72 -9.52
C ASP A 248 -12.41 -17.61 -10.00
N GLU A 249 -11.62 -18.62 -9.66
CA GLU A 249 -10.20 -18.67 -10.01
C GLU A 249 -9.96 -18.57 -11.54
N LYS A 250 -10.88 -19.15 -12.34
CA LYS A 250 -10.75 -19.08 -13.79
C LYS A 250 -10.91 -17.65 -14.31
N LYS A 251 -11.96 -16.95 -13.86
CA LYS A 251 -12.17 -15.54 -14.20
C LYS A 251 -11.04 -14.66 -13.68
N TYR A 252 -10.53 -14.93 -12.49
CA TYR A 252 -9.40 -14.22 -11.92
C TYR A 252 -8.14 -14.38 -12.80
N LYS A 253 -7.80 -15.60 -13.20
CA LYS A 253 -6.67 -15.87 -14.12
C LYS A 253 -6.86 -15.20 -15.47
N GLU A 254 -8.06 -15.25 -16.04
CA GLU A 254 -8.40 -14.60 -17.30
C GLU A 254 -8.27 -13.07 -17.20
N ALA A 255 -8.74 -12.46 -16.12
CA ALA A 255 -8.70 -11.01 -15.92
C ALA A 255 -7.27 -10.45 -15.84
N ILE A 256 -6.35 -11.20 -15.21
CA ILE A 256 -4.94 -10.79 -15.06
C ILE A 256 -4.02 -11.41 -16.13
N GLY A 257 -4.55 -12.23 -17.03
CA GLY A 257 -3.82 -12.77 -18.19
C GLY A 257 -2.78 -13.85 -17.84
N VAL A 258 -2.95 -14.62 -16.74
CA VAL A 258 -2.04 -15.68 -16.35
C VAL A 258 -2.63 -17.06 -16.59
N LYS A 259 -1.78 -18.04 -16.85
CA LYS A 259 -2.19 -19.45 -17.05
C LYS A 259 -2.40 -20.16 -15.71
N GLU A 260 -1.49 -19.97 -14.78
CA GLU A 260 -1.48 -20.61 -13.46
C GLU A 260 -1.18 -19.56 -12.37
N LEU A 261 -1.71 -19.82 -11.17
CA LEU A 261 -1.43 -19.02 -9.98
C LEU A 261 -0.22 -19.58 -9.23
N PHE A 262 0.44 -18.72 -8.47
CA PHE A 262 1.60 -19.05 -7.65
C PHE A 262 1.34 -18.66 -6.18
N GLY A 263 2.12 -19.19 -5.26
CA GLY A 263 2.15 -18.79 -3.86
C GLY A 263 2.32 -19.97 -2.90
N GLU A 264 2.27 -19.69 -1.61
CA GLU A 264 2.54 -20.68 -0.55
C GLU A 264 1.59 -21.88 -0.67
N LYS A 265 2.18 -23.08 -0.69
CA LYS A 265 1.45 -24.34 -0.83
C LYS A 265 0.56 -24.61 0.39
N GLY A 266 -0.63 -25.14 0.16
CA GLY A 266 -1.61 -25.46 1.21
C GLY A 266 -2.57 -24.32 1.55
N TYR A 267 -2.46 -23.18 0.86
CA TYR A 267 -3.35 -22.04 1.01
C TYR A 267 -4.02 -21.67 -0.32
N SER A 268 -5.28 -21.24 -0.24
CA SER A 268 -6.03 -20.72 -1.38
C SER A 268 -5.49 -19.34 -1.82
N THR A 269 -5.89 -18.88 -3.00
CA THR A 269 -5.52 -17.54 -3.50
C THR A 269 -5.95 -16.43 -2.55
N LEU A 270 -7.16 -16.52 -2.01
CA LEU A 270 -7.67 -15.54 -1.05
C LEU A 270 -6.87 -15.55 0.25
N GLU A 271 -6.52 -16.71 0.79
CA GLU A 271 -5.68 -16.81 1.98
C GLU A 271 -4.27 -16.24 1.73
N ARG A 272 -3.66 -16.52 0.58
CA ARG A 272 -2.35 -15.96 0.19
C ARG A 272 -2.36 -14.43 0.11
N ASN A 273 -3.46 -13.86 -0.34
CA ASN A 273 -3.61 -12.41 -0.49
C ASN A 273 -4.05 -11.70 0.80
N SER A 274 -4.52 -12.42 1.82
CA SER A 274 -5.03 -11.84 3.07
C SER A 274 -4.24 -12.27 4.31
N CYS A 275 -4.14 -13.59 4.56
CA CYS A 275 -3.67 -14.15 5.83
C CYS A 275 -2.24 -14.69 5.78
N ARG A 276 -1.59 -14.67 4.61
CA ARG A 276 -0.23 -15.18 4.48
C ARG A 276 0.75 -14.08 4.06
N PRO A 277 2.00 -14.13 4.57
CA PRO A 277 3.02 -13.22 4.12
C PRO A 277 3.48 -13.57 2.70
N SER A 278 3.99 -12.58 1.97
CA SER A 278 4.60 -12.78 0.65
C SER A 278 5.95 -12.09 0.54
N PHE A 279 6.77 -12.54 -0.41
CA PHE A 279 8.00 -11.88 -0.81
C PHE A 279 7.96 -11.62 -2.31
N ASP A 280 8.21 -10.36 -2.71
CA ASP A 280 8.16 -9.94 -4.09
C ASP A 280 9.37 -9.08 -4.48
N VAL A 281 9.87 -9.26 -5.71
CA VAL A 281 10.89 -8.40 -6.32
C VAL A 281 10.18 -7.30 -7.09
N CYS A 282 10.21 -6.09 -6.54
CA CYS A 282 9.54 -4.93 -7.13
C CYS A 282 10.36 -4.28 -8.25
N GLY A 283 11.68 -4.48 -8.25
CA GLY A 283 12.55 -4.01 -9.30
C GLY A 283 13.92 -4.68 -9.21
N ILE A 284 14.56 -4.91 -10.36
CA ILE A 284 15.91 -5.44 -10.44
C ILE A 284 16.63 -4.80 -11.63
N TRP A 285 17.86 -4.33 -11.42
CA TRP A 285 18.65 -3.69 -12.49
C TRP A 285 20.15 -3.83 -12.29
N GLY A 286 20.87 -3.62 -13.38
CA GLY A 286 22.32 -3.70 -13.46
C GLY A 286 22.76 -4.11 -14.85
N GLY A 287 24.05 -3.91 -15.17
CA GLY A 287 24.61 -4.25 -16.48
C GLY A 287 24.12 -3.35 -17.61
N TYR A 288 24.13 -3.87 -18.81
CA TYR A 288 23.78 -3.13 -20.01
C TYR A 288 22.34 -3.41 -20.41
N THR A 289 21.56 -2.35 -20.56
CA THR A 289 20.13 -2.39 -20.93
C THR A 289 19.82 -1.60 -22.21
N GLY A 290 20.87 -1.06 -22.89
CA GLY A 290 20.70 -0.33 -24.15
C GLY A 290 20.51 -1.26 -25.35
N GLU A 291 20.29 -0.67 -26.53
CA GLU A 291 20.12 -1.41 -27.77
C GLU A 291 21.40 -2.16 -28.15
N GLY A 292 21.23 -3.35 -28.73
CA GLY A 292 22.32 -4.23 -29.13
C GLY A 292 22.92 -5.05 -27.98
N SER A 293 24.12 -5.60 -28.19
CA SER A 293 24.82 -6.44 -27.21
C SER A 293 26.09 -5.78 -26.68
N LYS A 294 26.38 -5.95 -25.37
CA LYS A 294 27.61 -5.51 -24.74
C LYS A 294 28.16 -6.65 -23.87
N THR A 295 29.37 -7.09 -24.14
CA THR A 295 30.04 -8.17 -23.37
C THR A 295 30.60 -7.61 -22.07
N VAL A 296 29.71 -7.29 -21.13
CA VAL A 296 30.05 -6.65 -19.86
C VAL A 296 29.81 -7.58 -18.66
N LEU A 297 30.71 -7.51 -17.70
CA LEU A 297 30.55 -7.97 -16.33
C LEU A 297 30.40 -6.68 -15.50
N PRO A 298 29.21 -6.34 -15.03
CA PRO A 298 28.98 -5.07 -14.35
C PRO A 298 29.68 -5.01 -13.01
N SER A 299 29.96 -3.79 -12.55
CA SER A 299 30.53 -3.54 -11.23
C SER A 299 29.48 -3.62 -10.11
N LYS A 300 28.21 -3.38 -10.43
CA LYS A 300 27.12 -3.37 -9.46
C LYS A 300 25.83 -3.98 -10.02
N ALA A 301 24.99 -4.46 -9.12
CA ALA A 301 23.60 -4.85 -9.38
C ALA A 301 22.71 -4.47 -8.19
N TYR A 302 21.44 -4.21 -8.46
CA TYR A 302 20.48 -3.73 -7.47
C TYR A 302 19.16 -4.46 -7.58
N ALA A 303 18.49 -4.63 -6.45
CA ALA A 303 17.09 -5.03 -6.41
C ALA A 303 16.32 -4.24 -5.35
N LYS A 304 15.09 -3.89 -5.67
CA LYS A 304 14.07 -3.46 -4.71
C LYS A 304 13.16 -4.63 -4.42
N VAL A 305 13.00 -4.96 -3.15
CA VAL A 305 12.24 -6.12 -2.71
C VAL A 305 11.32 -5.75 -1.56
N SER A 306 10.21 -6.45 -1.43
CA SER A 306 9.26 -6.25 -0.35
C SER A 306 8.74 -7.57 0.21
N CYS A 307 8.37 -7.56 1.48
CA CYS A 307 7.53 -8.57 2.10
C CYS A 307 6.20 -7.93 2.51
N ARG A 308 5.08 -8.55 2.13
CA ARG A 308 3.83 -8.29 2.84
C ARG A 308 3.82 -9.11 4.11
N LEU A 309 3.52 -8.46 5.21
CA LEU A 309 3.53 -9.04 6.55
C LEU A 309 2.10 -9.31 7.01
N VAL A 310 1.92 -10.28 7.90
CA VAL A 310 0.63 -10.53 8.53
C VAL A 310 0.60 -9.92 9.94
N PRO A 311 -0.56 -9.80 10.60
CA PRO A 311 -0.65 -9.30 11.98
C PRO A 311 0.34 -10.01 12.90
N HIS A 312 0.81 -9.29 13.92
CA HIS A 312 1.82 -9.70 14.91
C HIS A 312 3.27 -9.75 14.41
N GLN A 313 3.53 -9.69 13.10
CA GLN A 313 4.89 -9.51 12.59
C GLN A 313 5.32 -8.04 12.72
N ASP A 314 6.27 -7.77 13.61
CA ASP A 314 6.91 -6.44 13.74
C ASP A 314 7.82 -6.18 12.53
N HIS A 315 7.54 -5.13 11.77
CA HIS A 315 8.28 -4.84 10.53
C HIS A 315 9.74 -4.45 10.78
N HIS A 316 10.09 -3.89 11.94
CA HIS A 316 11.48 -3.60 12.30
C HIS A 316 12.24 -4.89 12.60
N LYS A 317 11.64 -5.82 13.37
CA LYS A 317 12.19 -7.14 13.65
C LYS A 317 12.41 -7.91 12.35
N ILE A 318 11.40 -7.96 11.49
CA ILE A 318 11.49 -8.63 10.18
C ILE A 318 12.55 -7.96 9.30
N SER A 319 12.64 -6.63 9.30
CA SER A 319 13.64 -5.90 8.54
C SER A 319 15.06 -6.25 8.95
N GLN A 320 15.32 -6.37 10.25
CA GLN A 320 16.62 -6.81 10.77
C GLN A 320 16.92 -8.26 10.39
N MET A 321 15.96 -9.17 10.59
CA MET A 321 16.11 -10.60 10.27
C MET A 321 16.40 -10.82 8.78
N PHE A 322 15.68 -10.12 7.91
CA PHE A 322 15.91 -10.16 6.46
C PHE A 322 17.31 -9.67 6.11
N THR A 323 17.72 -8.53 6.66
CA THR A 323 19.05 -7.95 6.43
C THR A 323 20.14 -8.93 6.85
N ASP A 324 20.05 -9.49 8.05
CA ASP A 324 21.04 -10.45 8.58
C ASP A 324 21.10 -11.72 7.73
N TYR A 325 19.95 -12.22 7.29
CA TYR A 325 19.90 -13.38 6.42
C TYR A 325 20.56 -13.12 5.06
N ILE A 326 20.22 -12.03 4.38
CA ILE A 326 20.83 -11.68 3.09
C ILE A 326 22.35 -11.55 3.22
N LEU A 327 22.84 -10.90 4.27
CA LEU A 327 24.27 -10.76 4.52
C LEU A 327 24.93 -12.09 4.83
N SER A 328 24.26 -12.99 5.55
CA SER A 328 24.79 -14.34 5.90
C SER A 328 24.95 -15.27 4.71
N ILE A 329 24.13 -15.12 3.67
CA ILE A 329 24.17 -15.95 2.46
C ILE A 329 24.98 -15.31 1.31
N ALA A 330 25.49 -14.09 1.52
CA ALA A 330 26.31 -13.39 0.57
C ALA A 330 27.69 -14.05 0.46
N PRO A 331 28.21 -14.32 -0.77
CA PRO A 331 29.55 -14.88 -0.90
C PRO A 331 30.62 -13.77 -0.70
N GLU A 332 31.77 -14.14 -0.18
CA GLU A 332 32.92 -13.24 0.06
C GLU A 332 33.48 -12.59 -1.23
N THR A 333 33.06 -13.08 -2.42
CA THR A 333 33.51 -12.56 -3.72
C THR A 333 32.87 -11.23 -4.11
N VAL A 334 31.90 -10.74 -3.35
CA VAL A 334 31.22 -9.46 -3.55
C VAL A 334 30.95 -8.77 -2.22
N GLN A 335 30.63 -7.49 -2.28
CA GLN A 335 30.09 -6.75 -1.14
C GLN A 335 28.58 -6.62 -1.32
N VAL A 336 27.82 -6.90 -0.25
CA VAL A 336 26.35 -6.76 -0.25
C VAL A 336 25.95 -5.72 0.79
N LYS A 337 25.12 -4.79 0.37
CA LYS A 337 24.48 -3.80 1.25
C LYS A 337 22.97 -4.00 1.16
N VAL A 338 22.30 -4.07 2.30
CA VAL A 338 20.84 -4.05 2.42
C VAL A 338 20.45 -2.75 3.09
N THR A 339 19.60 -1.98 2.45
CA THR A 339 19.11 -0.70 2.96
C THR A 339 17.62 -0.82 3.21
N PRO A 340 17.16 -0.87 4.47
CA PRO A 340 15.75 -0.76 4.80
C PRO A 340 15.21 0.59 4.29
N MET A 341 14.02 0.60 3.74
CA MET A 341 13.39 1.81 3.22
C MET A 341 12.21 2.21 4.10
N HIS A 342 11.05 1.63 3.87
CA HIS A 342 9.85 1.90 4.67
C HIS A 342 9.17 0.58 5.07
N GLY A 343 8.24 0.68 6.01
CA GLY A 343 7.47 -0.46 6.48
C GLY A 343 6.33 -0.02 7.38
N GLY A 344 5.42 -0.92 7.61
CA GLY A 344 4.30 -0.74 8.51
C GLY A 344 3.82 -2.07 9.06
N GLN A 345 3.27 -2.06 10.25
CA GLN A 345 2.73 -3.25 10.88
C GLN A 345 1.37 -3.61 10.31
N GLY A 346 1.10 -4.90 10.11
CA GLY A 346 -0.24 -5.39 9.79
C GLY A 346 -1.20 -5.21 10.96
N TYR A 347 -2.47 -5.06 10.64
CA TYR A 347 -3.53 -4.89 11.63
C TYR A 347 -4.71 -5.79 11.31
N VAL A 348 -5.34 -6.36 12.35
CA VAL A 348 -6.61 -7.09 12.24
C VAL A 348 -7.57 -6.57 13.29
N CYS A 349 -8.78 -6.27 12.86
CA CYS A 349 -9.87 -5.82 13.70
C CYS A 349 -10.75 -7.01 14.08
N PRO A 350 -11.00 -7.26 15.37
CA PRO A 350 -11.86 -8.37 15.77
C PRO A 350 -13.27 -8.23 15.18
N ILE A 351 -13.75 -9.24 14.46
CA ILE A 351 -15.10 -9.26 13.87
C ILE A 351 -16.22 -9.23 14.93
N SER A 352 -15.89 -9.46 16.20
CA SER A 352 -16.81 -9.35 17.33
C SER A 352 -17.08 -7.90 17.77
N LEU A 353 -16.40 -6.91 17.20
CA LEU A 353 -16.66 -5.51 17.50
C LEU A 353 -18.11 -5.15 17.11
N ALA A 354 -18.78 -4.38 17.98
CA ALA A 354 -20.14 -3.91 17.73
C ALA A 354 -20.30 -3.09 16.44
N ALA A 355 -19.20 -2.50 15.94
CA ALA A 355 -19.21 -1.78 14.68
C ALA A 355 -19.37 -2.69 13.44
N TYR A 356 -19.11 -4.01 13.57
CA TYR A 356 -19.30 -5.00 12.50
C TYR A 356 -20.67 -5.73 12.59
N GLN A 357 -21.44 -5.53 13.66
CA GLN A 357 -22.75 -6.14 13.91
C GLN A 357 -23.90 -5.14 13.66
#